data_547153ae79b182143a299b9e0f0ce782
#
_entry.id   547153ae79b182143a299b9e0f0ce782
#
_cell.length_a   1.000
_cell.length_b   1.000
_cell.length_c   1.000
_cell.angle_alpha   90.00
_cell.angle_beta   90.00
_cell.angle_gamma   90.00
#
_symmetry.space_group_name_H-M   'P 1'
#
loop_
_entity.id
_entity.type
_entity.pdbx_description
1 polymer ?
#
loop_
_entity_poly.entity_id
_entity_poly.type
_entity_poly.pdbx_seq_one_letter_code
_entity_poly.pdbx_strand_id
1 'polypeptide(L)'
;MSQNEAKKRNLEPLAKIASWATCGVDPSLMGSGPIPASKKALKKAGWQIRDLDLIESNEAFAAQSLAVIKDLGIPKEKVNVNGGAIALGHPIGASGTRVLVTLLHEMDKRNSKKGLATLCIGGGMGIAMCLERNF
;
A
#
# COMPACT_ATOMS: atom_id res chain seq x y z
N MET A 1 2.13 -9.14 -15.34
CA MET A 1 1.51 -10.08 -16.31
C MET A 1 0.37 -10.86 -15.69
N SER A 2 -0.44 -11.57 -16.46
CA SER A 2 -1.46 -12.46 -15.91
C SER A 2 -0.85 -13.74 -15.33
N GLN A 3 -1.57 -14.42 -14.42
CA GLN A 3 -1.12 -15.69 -13.85
C GLN A 3 -0.90 -16.77 -14.94
N ASN A 4 -1.76 -16.79 -15.96
CA ASN A 4 -1.61 -17.74 -17.08
C ASN A 4 -0.33 -17.48 -17.87
N GLU A 5 0.01 -16.21 -18.10
CA GLU A 5 1.25 -15.85 -18.81
C GLU A 5 2.49 -16.16 -17.96
N ALA A 6 2.44 -15.96 -16.65
CA ALA A 6 3.53 -16.36 -15.75
C ALA A 6 3.78 -17.87 -15.80
N LYS A 7 2.71 -18.67 -15.72
CA LYS A 7 2.79 -20.14 -15.86
C LYS A 7 3.36 -20.57 -17.20
N LYS A 8 2.90 -19.95 -18.30
CA LYS A 8 3.39 -20.25 -19.65
C LYS A 8 4.89 -19.98 -19.81
N ARG A 9 5.41 -18.99 -19.10
CA ARG A 9 6.84 -18.62 -19.12
C ARG A 9 7.67 -19.28 -18.02
N ASN A 10 7.08 -20.15 -17.22
CA ASN A 10 7.73 -20.78 -16.06
C ASN A 10 8.31 -19.74 -15.09
N LEU A 11 7.58 -18.62 -14.88
CA LEU A 11 7.97 -17.59 -13.95
C LEU A 11 7.22 -17.77 -12.64
N GLU A 12 7.96 -17.66 -11.53
CA GLU A 12 7.37 -17.63 -10.18
C GLU A 12 7.04 -16.18 -9.80
N PRO A 13 5.76 -15.81 -9.62
CA PRO A 13 5.38 -14.47 -9.21
C PRO A 13 5.79 -14.18 -7.76
N LEU A 14 6.30 -12.98 -7.49
CA LEU A 14 6.60 -12.54 -6.12
C LEU A 14 5.32 -12.32 -5.30
N ALA A 15 4.27 -11.84 -5.95
CA ALA A 15 2.96 -11.61 -5.36
C ALA A 15 1.89 -11.49 -6.45
N LYS A 16 0.63 -11.64 -6.04
CA LYS A 16 -0.55 -11.35 -6.83
C LYS A 16 -1.16 -10.02 -6.39
N ILE A 17 -1.59 -9.19 -7.33
CA ILE A 17 -2.41 -8.03 -7.05
C ILE A 17 -3.83 -8.53 -6.76
N ALA A 18 -4.22 -8.52 -5.49
CA ALA A 18 -5.56 -8.95 -5.06
C ALA A 18 -6.62 -7.90 -5.42
N SER A 19 -6.30 -6.63 -5.24
CA SER A 19 -7.15 -5.51 -5.62
C SER A 19 -6.37 -4.20 -5.67
N TRP A 20 -6.99 -3.18 -6.25
CA TRP A 20 -6.54 -1.79 -6.17
C TRP A 20 -7.72 -0.82 -6.27
N ALA A 21 -7.54 0.39 -5.76
CA ALA A 21 -8.54 1.44 -5.84
C ALA A 21 -7.90 2.83 -5.82
N THR A 22 -8.58 3.75 -6.48
CA THR A 22 -8.33 5.19 -6.39
C THR A 22 -9.55 5.89 -5.79
N CYS A 23 -9.33 7.02 -5.14
CA CYS A 23 -10.39 7.87 -4.60
C CYS A 23 -10.00 9.35 -4.72
N GLY A 24 -11.01 10.21 -4.90
CA GLY A 24 -10.89 11.65 -4.73
C GLY A 24 -11.28 12.06 -3.31
N VAL A 25 -10.67 13.14 -2.84
CA VAL A 25 -11.00 13.86 -1.60
C VAL A 25 -10.92 15.36 -1.87
N ASP A 26 -11.40 16.17 -0.95
CA ASP A 26 -11.22 17.62 -1.05
C ASP A 26 -9.72 17.95 -1.19
N PRO A 27 -9.31 18.78 -2.17
CA PRO A 27 -7.89 19.15 -2.37
C PRO A 27 -7.23 19.73 -1.12
N SER A 28 -7.98 20.47 -0.27
CA SER A 28 -7.48 21.00 1.00
C SER A 28 -7.13 19.91 2.02
N LEU A 29 -7.67 18.70 1.84
CA LEU A 29 -7.44 17.51 2.65
C LEU A 29 -6.72 16.41 1.87
N MET A 30 -5.92 16.78 0.90
CA MET A 30 -5.21 15.89 -0.02
C MET A 30 -4.51 14.72 0.67
N GLY A 31 -3.90 14.96 1.84
CA GLY A 31 -3.22 13.95 2.63
C GLY A 31 -4.11 12.83 3.17
N SER A 32 -5.43 13.02 3.19
CA SER A 32 -6.41 12.01 3.62
C SER A 32 -6.75 10.99 2.52
N GLY A 33 -6.34 11.22 1.27
CA GLY A 33 -6.64 10.35 0.12
C GLY A 33 -6.37 8.86 0.33
N PRO A 34 -5.28 8.43 1.02
CA PRO A 34 -5.03 7.04 1.35
C PRO A 34 -6.15 6.34 2.13
N ILE A 35 -6.90 7.09 2.95
CA ILE A 35 -7.95 6.55 3.82
C ILE A 35 -9.09 5.93 2.99
N PRO A 36 -9.83 6.68 2.15
CA PRO A 36 -10.89 6.09 1.34
C PRO A 36 -10.35 5.14 0.26
N ALA A 37 -9.15 5.36 -0.28
CA ALA A 37 -8.54 4.47 -1.25
C ALA A 37 -8.27 3.08 -0.64
N SER A 38 -7.68 3.03 0.56
CA SER A 38 -7.41 1.78 1.29
C SER A 38 -8.70 1.05 1.67
N LYS A 39 -9.69 1.76 2.24
CA LYS A 39 -11.00 1.18 2.56
C LYS A 39 -11.66 0.53 1.33
N LYS A 40 -11.59 1.20 0.17
CA LYS A 40 -12.15 0.70 -1.09
C LYS A 40 -11.36 -0.49 -1.65
N ALA A 41 -10.03 -0.46 -1.61
CA ALA A 41 -9.19 -1.58 -2.05
C ALA A 41 -9.41 -2.82 -1.17
N LEU A 42 -9.40 -2.66 0.15
CA LEU A 42 -9.68 -3.73 1.10
C LEU A 42 -11.06 -4.35 0.88
N LYS A 43 -12.09 -3.52 0.70
CA LYS A 43 -13.45 -4.01 0.39
C LYS A 43 -13.48 -4.86 -0.88
N LYS A 44 -12.77 -4.45 -1.95
CA LYS A 44 -12.66 -5.23 -3.19
C LYS A 44 -11.94 -6.56 -3.01
N ALA A 45 -10.94 -6.62 -2.13
CA ALA A 45 -10.22 -7.84 -1.79
C ALA A 45 -11.00 -8.75 -0.84
N GLY A 46 -12.07 -8.27 -0.21
CA GLY A 46 -12.77 -8.97 0.87
C GLY A 46 -11.98 -9.00 2.17
N TRP A 47 -11.08 -8.04 2.40
CA TRP A 47 -10.20 -7.96 3.56
C TRP A 47 -10.55 -6.82 4.50
N GLN A 48 -10.06 -6.93 5.73
CA GLN A 48 -10.07 -5.88 6.74
C GLN A 48 -8.64 -5.49 7.11
N ILE A 49 -8.45 -4.34 7.74
CA ILE A 49 -7.12 -3.88 8.20
C ILE A 49 -6.43 -4.92 9.10
N ARG A 50 -7.18 -5.58 9.96
CA ARG A 50 -6.63 -6.62 10.86
C ARG A 50 -6.06 -7.84 10.13
N ASP A 51 -6.50 -8.11 8.90
CA ASP A 51 -6.05 -9.23 8.08
C ASP A 51 -4.70 -8.97 7.43
N LEU A 52 -4.23 -7.73 7.43
CA LEU A 52 -2.94 -7.34 6.84
C LEU A 52 -1.78 -7.71 7.76
N ASP A 53 -0.72 -8.23 7.16
CA ASP A 53 0.55 -8.50 7.84
C ASP A 53 1.47 -7.28 7.80
N LEU A 54 1.53 -6.57 6.66
CA LEU A 54 2.40 -5.43 6.42
C LEU A 54 1.69 -4.33 5.63
N ILE A 55 2.07 -3.09 5.90
CA ILE A 55 1.54 -1.90 5.24
C ILE A 55 2.68 -0.94 4.91
N GLU A 56 2.74 -0.49 3.67
CA GLU A 56 3.55 0.65 3.24
C GLU A 56 2.62 1.82 2.94
N SER A 57 2.64 2.83 3.79
CA SER A 57 1.88 4.08 3.64
C SER A 57 2.87 5.22 3.42
N ASN A 58 2.83 5.87 2.26
CA ASN A 58 3.78 6.93 1.96
C ASN A 58 3.64 8.10 2.93
N GLU A 59 4.77 8.51 3.50
CA GLU A 59 4.89 9.63 4.43
C GLU A 59 5.17 10.92 3.67
N ALA A 60 4.15 11.48 2.99
CA ALA A 60 4.30 12.78 2.34
C ALA A 60 4.55 13.88 3.38
N PHE A 61 3.89 13.78 4.54
CA PHE A 61 4.07 14.63 5.73
C PHE A 61 3.87 13.80 7.00
N ALA A 62 4.56 14.12 8.07
CA ALA A 62 4.45 13.41 9.34
C ALA A 62 3.01 13.48 9.91
N ALA A 63 2.41 14.66 9.94
CA ALA A 63 1.04 14.86 10.43
C ALA A 63 0.02 14.09 9.58
N GLN A 64 0.18 14.09 8.25
CA GLN A 64 -0.66 13.34 7.32
C GLN A 64 -0.56 11.83 7.57
N SER A 65 0.65 11.31 7.74
CA SER A 65 0.88 9.89 8.01
C SER A 65 0.21 9.45 9.31
N LEU A 66 0.35 10.24 10.37
CA LEU A 66 -0.31 9.98 11.66
C LEU A 66 -1.84 9.97 11.54
N ALA A 67 -2.42 10.89 10.76
CA ALA A 67 -3.86 10.94 10.51
C ALA A 67 -4.35 9.69 9.79
N VAL A 68 -3.64 9.23 8.74
CA VAL A 68 -3.95 8.01 7.99
C VAL A 68 -3.89 6.77 8.88
N ILE A 69 -2.81 6.62 9.66
CA ILE A 69 -2.63 5.50 10.60
C ILE A 69 -3.77 5.45 11.61
N LYS A 70 -4.10 6.60 12.21
CA LYS A 70 -5.18 6.72 13.20
C LYS A 70 -6.54 6.36 12.61
N ASP A 71 -6.90 6.94 11.46
CA ASP A 71 -8.24 6.79 10.87
C ASP A 71 -8.50 5.39 10.31
N LEU A 72 -7.46 4.73 9.81
CA LEU A 72 -7.52 3.35 9.36
C LEU A 72 -7.38 2.33 10.52
N GLY A 73 -6.99 2.76 11.71
CA GLY A 73 -6.73 1.86 12.84
C GLY A 73 -5.54 0.93 12.59
N ILE A 74 -4.49 1.41 11.92
CA ILE A 74 -3.32 0.59 11.58
C ILE A 74 -2.45 0.38 12.83
N PRO A 75 -2.09 -0.86 13.17
CA PRO A 75 -1.08 -1.15 14.17
C PRO A 75 0.29 -0.59 13.73
N LYS A 76 0.93 0.22 14.58
CA LYS A 76 2.18 0.90 14.24
C LYS A 76 3.32 -0.05 13.87
N GLU A 77 3.35 -1.23 14.47
CA GLU A 77 4.35 -2.26 14.24
C GLU A 77 4.24 -2.92 12.85
N LYS A 78 3.15 -2.67 12.11
CA LYS A 78 2.92 -3.21 10.76
C LYS A 78 3.18 -2.19 9.65
N VAL A 79 3.36 -0.91 9.97
CA VAL A 79 3.47 0.15 8.97
C VAL A 79 4.90 0.64 8.82
N ASN A 80 5.36 0.76 7.56
CA ASN A 80 6.66 1.31 7.19
C ASN A 80 7.82 0.74 8.04
N VAL A 81 7.84 -0.57 8.22
CA VAL A 81 8.74 -1.28 9.13
C VAL A 81 10.23 -1.14 8.78
N ASN A 82 10.54 -0.69 7.59
CA ASN A 82 11.91 -0.37 7.13
C ASN A 82 12.17 1.15 7.05
N GLY A 83 11.36 1.96 7.70
CA GLY A 83 11.34 3.40 7.54
C GLY A 83 10.49 3.85 6.35
N GLY A 84 10.05 5.09 6.37
CA GLY A 84 9.22 5.68 5.32
C GLY A 84 9.90 6.87 4.64
N ALA A 85 9.14 7.67 3.89
CA ALA A 85 9.65 8.78 3.10
C ALA A 85 10.31 9.88 3.93
N ILE A 86 9.96 10.04 5.21
CA ILE A 86 10.61 11.00 6.11
C ILE A 86 12.10 10.66 6.28
N ALA A 87 12.44 9.37 6.37
CA ALA A 87 13.82 8.91 6.47
C ALA A 87 14.49 8.70 5.11
N LEU A 88 13.76 8.17 4.12
CA LEU A 88 14.30 7.72 2.84
C LEU A 88 14.21 8.77 1.73
N GLY A 89 13.32 9.75 1.86
CA GLY A 89 12.98 10.71 0.82
C GLY A 89 11.69 10.35 0.06
N HIS A 90 11.13 11.37 -0.59
CA HIS A 90 9.89 11.26 -1.37
C HIS A 90 10.12 11.66 -2.83
N PRO A 91 10.72 10.81 -3.66
CA PRO A 91 10.85 11.07 -5.10
C PRO A 91 9.48 10.90 -5.75
N ILE A 92 8.76 12.00 -6.00
CA ILE A 92 7.35 12.02 -6.41
C ILE A 92 7.07 11.07 -7.58
N GLY A 93 7.92 11.09 -8.62
CA GLY A 93 7.77 10.22 -9.78
C GLY A 93 8.07 8.73 -9.54
N ALA A 94 8.66 8.37 -8.40
CA ALA A 94 9.07 6.99 -8.09
C ALA A 94 8.45 6.43 -6.80
N SER A 95 7.83 7.27 -5.96
CA SER A 95 7.35 6.83 -4.64
C SER A 95 6.34 5.68 -4.70
N GLY A 96 5.48 5.63 -5.71
CA GLY A 96 4.57 4.51 -5.91
C GLY A 96 5.32 3.18 -6.09
N THR A 97 6.33 3.16 -6.94
CA THR A 97 7.20 1.99 -7.12
C THR A 97 8.00 1.69 -5.86
N ARG A 98 8.55 2.73 -5.20
CA ARG A 98 9.36 2.57 -3.99
C ARG A 98 8.59 1.86 -2.88
N VAL A 99 7.39 2.33 -2.52
CA VAL A 99 6.58 1.71 -1.45
C VAL A 99 6.18 0.28 -1.81
N LEU A 100 5.84 0.03 -3.07
CA LEU A 100 5.46 -1.30 -3.54
C LEU A 100 6.64 -2.28 -3.48
N VAL A 101 7.82 -1.87 -3.92
CA VAL A 101 9.04 -2.69 -3.89
C VAL A 101 9.46 -2.99 -2.46
N THR A 102 9.44 -1.97 -1.57
CA THR A 102 9.72 -2.17 -0.14
C THR A 102 8.76 -3.18 0.48
N LEU A 103 7.46 -3.04 0.21
CA LEU A 103 6.45 -3.97 0.71
C LEU A 103 6.70 -5.40 0.24
N LEU A 104 6.95 -5.60 -1.06
CA LEU A 104 7.19 -6.93 -1.65
C LEU A 104 8.38 -7.64 -1.02
N HIS A 105 9.52 -6.96 -0.90
CA HIS A 105 10.73 -7.53 -0.31
C HIS A 105 10.56 -7.84 1.18
N GLU A 106 9.86 -6.98 1.93
CA GLU A 106 9.63 -7.24 3.35
C GLU A 106 8.59 -8.35 3.56
N MET A 107 7.58 -8.44 2.70
CA MET A 107 6.64 -9.57 2.69
C MET A 107 7.36 -10.90 2.42
N ASP A 108 8.34 -10.90 1.52
CA ASP A 108 9.15 -12.08 1.24
C ASP A 108 9.99 -12.47 2.44
N LYS A 109 10.76 -11.52 2.98
CA LYS A 109 11.64 -11.71 4.13
C LYS A 109 10.91 -12.25 5.37
N ARG A 110 9.70 -11.77 5.65
CA ARG A 110 8.87 -12.18 6.80
C ARG A 110 7.92 -13.34 6.51
N ASN A 111 7.91 -13.84 5.28
CA ASN A 111 6.90 -14.80 4.82
C ASN A 111 5.46 -14.31 5.06
N SER A 112 5.24 -13.00 4.93
CA SER A 112 3.95 -12.36 5.07
C SER A 112 3.05 -12.66 3.87
N LYS A 113 1.74 -12.74 4.10
CA LYS A 113 0.76 -13.19 3.11
C LYS A 113 -0.05 -12.06 2.50
N LYS A 114 -0.41 -11.05 3.30
CA LYS A 114 -1.27 -9.94 2.88
C LYS A 114 -0.60 -8.61 3.15
N GLY A 115 -0.46 -7.79 2.12
CA GLY A 115 0.14 -6.47 2.20
C GLY A 115 -0.72 -5.39 1.56
N LEU A 116 -0.55 -4.15 2.01
CA LEU A 116 -1.19 -2.96 1.48
C LEU A 116 -0.15 -1.89 1.21
N ALA A 117 -0.12 -1.35 0.00
CA ALA A 117 0.61 -0.14 -0.34
C ALA A 117 -0.38 1.00 -0.61
N THR A 118 -0.15 2.20 -0.06
CA THR A 118 -1.04 3.34 -0.25
C THR A 118 -0.29 4.67 -0.25
N LEU A 119 -0.80 5.63 -1.05
CA LEU A 119 -0.24 6.97 -1.20
C LEU A 119 -1.35 8.01 -1.37
N CYS A 120 -1.10 9.22 -0.87
CA CYS A 120 -1.83 10.41 -1.32
C CYS A 120 -1.22 10.94 -2.63
N ILE A 121 -2.01 11.67 -3.39
CA ILE A 121 -1.64 12.25 -4.67
C ILE A 121 -2.11 13.70 -4.69
N GLY A 122 -1.30 14.61 -5.19
CA GLY A 122 -1.64 16.02 -5.32
C GLY A 122 -2.97 16.24 -6.07
N GLY A 123 -3.70 17.30 -5.71
CA GLY A 123 -5.03 17.58 -6.26
C GLY A 123 -6.19 16.90 -5.52
N GLY A 124 -5.93 16.22 -4.39
CA GLY A 124 -6.97 15.57 -3.59
C GLY A 124 -7.29 14.17 -4.04
N MET A 125 -6.26 13.35 -4.26
CA MET A 125 -6.44 11.96 -4.68
C MET A 125 -5.68 10.99 -3.76
N GLY A 126 -6.10 9.72 -3.78
CA GLY A 126 -5.40 8.62 -3.14
C GLY A 126 -5.44 7.35 -3.98
N ILE A 127 -4.44 6.52 -3.79
CA ILE A 127 -4.36 5.18 -4.39
C ILE A 127 -3.98 4.15 -3.33
N ALA A 128 -4.52 2.95 -3.45
CA ALA A 128 -4.15 1.80 -2.62
C ALA A 128 -4.13 0.52 -3.45
N MET A 129 -3.21 -0.39 -3.11
CA MET A 129 -3.07 -1.70 -3.74
C MET A 129 -2.88 -2.78 -2.68
N CYS A 130 -3.69 -3.83 -2.76
CA CYS A 130 -3.61 -5.01 -1.92
C CYS A 130 -2.83 -6.11 -2.64
N LEU A 131 -1.83 -6.67 -1.96
CA LEU A 131 -0.99 -7.75 -2.46
C LEU A 131 -1.18 -9.03 -1.65
N GLU A 132 -1.12 -10.17 -2.34
CA GLU A 132 -1.25 -11.50 -1.75
C GLU A 132 -0.08 -12.40 -2.19
N ARG A 133 0.45 -13.20 -1.26
CA ARG A 133 1.55 -14.16 -1.52
C ARG A 133 1.17 -15.63 -1.36
N ASN A 134 -0.09 -15.94 -1.08
CA ASN A 134 -0.62 -17.31 -1.09
C ASN A 134 -1.58 -17.50 -2.23
N PHE A 135 -1.13 -17.98 -3.35
CA PHE A 135 -1.97 -18.21 -4.53
C PHE A 135 -1.44 -19.37 -5.37
#